data_4702b73771819be6ffadde98abbc37f1
#
_entry.id   4702b73771819be6ffadde98abbc37f1
#
_cell.length_a   1.000
_cell.length_b   1.000
_cell.length_c   1.000
_cell.angle_alpha   90.00
_cell.angle_beta   90.00
_cell.angle_gamma   90.00
#
_symmetry.space_group_name_H-M   'P 1'
#
loop_
_entity.id
_entity.type
_entity.pdbx_description
1 polymer ?
#
loop_
_entity_poly.entity_id
_entity_poly.type
_entity_poly.pdbx_seq_one_letter_code
_entity_poly.pdbx_strand_id
1 'polypeptide(L)'
;MNSKIQNRIEKNEMILSSIVNTYFLADQNQKLFGQLLDNPDLLTRWDDSYAVNGVNCIRFSLYMYVLSEMRAILFDTHKKVASIHNVLNSLEDEKFLNQLRKWFCDTSQKEILSFDGTLPEEEKDYFRAEDSKLKAIWFDKLLEQATTNYEVLLTSEIGSRVNNARNKMISHKEFQSADGLGRRVFEANDFGLVYSDAKGIIEMSHDIISRYIACLLSLTLIVITQ
;
A
#
# COMPACT_ATOMS: atom_id res chain seq x y z
N MET A 1 5.30 25.50 -13.78
CA MET A 1 4.85 25.07 -12.44
C MET A 1 5.72 25.73 -11.39
N ASN A 2 5.18 26.12 -10.21
CA ASN A 2 5.98 26.73 -9.12
C ASN A 2 6.93 25.65 -8.55
N SER A 3 8.22 25.99 -8.37
CA SER A 3 9.26 25.05 -7.89
C SER A 3 8.91 24.37 -6.55
N LYS A 4 8.18 25.06 -5.68
CA LYS A 4 7.73 24.50 -4.39
C LYS A 4 6.72 23.37 -4.54
N ILE A 5 5.91 23.43 -5.58
CA ILE A 5 4.89 22.40 -5.85
C ILE A 5 5.53 21.22 -6.53
N GLN A 6 6.42 21.46 -7.49
CA GLN A 6 7.21 20.43 -8.12
C GLN A 6 7.94 19.58 -7.07
N ASN A 7 8.62 20.20 -6.12
CA ASN A 7 9.29 19.50 -5.03
C ASN A 7 8.34 18.66 -4.15
N ARG A 8 7.07 19.11 -3.98
CA ARG A 8 6.08 18.32 -3.23
C ARG A 8 5.59 17.12 -4.02
N ILE A 9 5.39 17.26 -5.32
CA ILE A 9 5.04 16.13 -6.20
C ILE A 9 6.16 15.11 -6.16
N GLU A 10 7.39 15.50 -6.44
CA GLU A 10 8.57 14.62 -6.40
C GLU A 10 8.72 13.91 -5.05
N LYS A 11 8.49 14.63 -3.94
CA LYS A 11 8.49 14.01 -2.61
C LYS A 11 7.42 12.91 -2.46
N ASN A 12 6.20 13.15 -2.93
CA ASN A 12 5.13 12.14 -2.86
C ASN A 12 5.42 10.96 -3.80
N GLU A 13 5.99 11.20 -4.98
CA GLU A 13 6.47 10.16 -5.89
C GLU A 13 7.52 9.27 -5.23
N MET A 14 8.50 9.87 -4.52
CA MET A 14 9.51 9.12 -3.76
C MET A 14 8.89 8.28 -2.64
N ILE A 15 7.93 8.83 -1.90
CA ILE A 15 7.20 8.12 -0.85
C ILE A 15 6.47 6.94 -1.45
N LEU A 16 5.70 7.15 -2.52
CA LEU A 16 4.95 6.08 -3.19
C LEU A 16 5.86 5.01 -3.78
N SER A 17 6.96 5.38 -4.42
CA SER A 17 7.96 4.42 -4.93
C SER A 17 8.47 3.51 -3.80
N SER A 18 8.75 4.09 -2.63
CA SER A 18 9.16 3.32 -1.45
C SER A 18 8.06 2.39 -0.95
N ILE A 19 6.82 2.87 -0.88
CA ILE A 19 5.65 2.08 -0.49
C ILE A 19 5.46 0.89 -1.44
N VAL A 20 5.53 1.14 -2.75
CA VAL A 20 5.38 0.11 -3.79
C VAL A 20 6.43 -0.97 -3.67
N ASN A 21 7.70 -0.59 -3.51
CA ASN A 21 8.79 -1.55 -3.35
C ASN A 21 8.61 -2.41 -2.08
N THR A 22 8.22 -1.79 -0.98
CA THR A 22 7.96 -2.50 0.28
C THR A 22 6.75 -3.43 0.14
N TYR A 23 5.68 -2.95 -0.50
CA TYR A 23 4.48 -3.75 -0.77
C TYR A 23 4.81 -5.00 -1.60
N PHE A 24 5.53 -4.85 -2.74
CA PHE A 24 5.90 -5.98 -3.57
C PHE A 24 6.76 -7.01 -2.83
N LEU A 25 7.70 -6.54 -2.00
CA LEU A 25 8.51 -7.44 -1.20
C LEU A 25 7.68 -8.16 -0.13
N ALA A 26 6.74 -7.48 0.50
CA ALA A 26 5.82 -8.08 1.46
C ALA A 26 4.89 -9.11 0.77
N ASP A 27 4.36 -8.81 -0.42
CA ASP A 27 3.53 -9.72 -1.21
C ASP A 27 4.31 -10.99 -1.62
N GLN A 28 5.55 -10.85 -2.08
CA GLN A 28 6.40 -12.00 -2.41
C GLN A 28 6.67 -12.88 -1.17
N ASN A 29 6.94 -12.26 -0.02
CA ASN A 29 7.15 -13.01 1.23
C ASN A 29 5.85 -13.67 1.71
N GLN A 30 4.69 -13.03 1.51
CA GLN A 30 3.38 -13.63 1.79
C GLN A 30 3.11 -14.84 0.91
N LYS A 31 3.41 -14.75 -0.40
CA LYS A 31 3.27 -15.89 -1.33
C LYS A 31 4.17 -17.07 -0.94
N LEU A 32 5.42 -16.80 -0.57
CA LEU A 32 6.34 -17.82 -0.07
C LEU A 32 5.83 -18.43 1.25
N PHE A 33 5.36 -17.61 2.16
CA PHE A 33 4.75 -18.05 3.41
C PHE A 33 3.54 -18.95 3.18
N GLY A 34 2.64 -18.58 2.24
CA GLY A 34 1.49 -19.39 1.84
C GLY A 34 1.90 -20.77 1.31
N GLN A 35 2.92 -20.85 0.47
CA GLN A 35 3.45 -22.14 -0.01
C GLN A 35 3.96 -23.03 1.14
N LEU A 36 4.59 -22.43 2.15
CA LEU A 36 5.06 -23.16 3.33
C LEU A 36 3.93 -23.61 4.26
N LEU A 37 2.76 -22.98 4.19
CA LEU A 37 1.59 -23.37 4.99
C LEU A 37 0.72 -24.40 4.30
N ASP A 38 0.46 -24.23 3.00
CA ASP A 38 -0.60 -24.92 2.30
C ASP A 38 -0.10 -26.11 1.47
N ASN A 39 1.23 -26.34 1.40
CA ASN A 39 1.78 -27.45 0.62
C ASN A 39 1.87 -28.74 1.46
N PRO A 40 0.98 -29.72 1.26
CA PRO A 40 0.95 -30.95 2.06
C PRO A 40 2.25 -31.75 1.99
N ASP A 41 2.89 -31.76 0.81
CA ASP A 41 4.14 -32.51 0.59
C ASP A 41 5.30 -31.92 1.39
N LEU A 42 5.34 -30.59 1.53
CA LEU A 42 6.30 -29.90 2.39
C LEU A 42 6.00 -30.13 3.87
N LEU A 43 4.72 -30.11 4.26
CA LEU A 43 4.30 -30.34 5.63
C LEU A 43 4.68 -31.76 6.09
N THR A 44 4.29 -32.79 5.34
CA THR A 44 4.57 -34.20 5.67
C THR A 44 6.05 -34.55 5.62
N ARG A 45 6.82 -33.92 4.73
CA ARG A 45 8.26 -34.17 4.60
C ARG A 45 9.07 -33.68 5.81
N TRP A 46 8.59 -32.65 6.49
CA TRP A 46 9.29 -32.01 7.61
C TRP A 46 8.73 -32.42 8.98
N ASP A 47 7.48 -32.92 9.04
CA ASP A 47 6.90 -33.47 10.25
C ASP A 47 7.79 -34.64 10.75
N ASP A 48 7.96 -34.70 12.05
CA ASP A 48 8.82 -35.68 12.73
C ASP A 48 10.33 -35.59 12.39
N SER A 49 10.76 -34.56 11.67
CA SER A 49 12.19 -34.33 11.39
C SER A 49 12.81 -33.28 12.32
N TYR A 50 14.14 -33.33 12.48
CA TYR A 50 14.88 -32.28 13.18
C TYR A 50 14.74 -30.89 12.51
N ALA A 51 14.34 -30.87 11.23
CA ALA A 51 14.17 -29.63 10.48
C ALA A 51 12.84 -28.91 10.78
N VAL A 52 11.87 -29.56 11.40
CA VAL A 52 10.52 -28.97 11.67
C VAL A 52 10.60 -27.64 12.41
N ASN A 53 11.47 -27.53 13.41
CA ASN A 53 11.65 -26.28 14.15
C ASN A 53 12.22 -25.16 13.28
N GLY A 54 13.14 -25.48 12.37
CA GLY A 54 13.69 -24.52 11.40
C GLY A 54 12.63 -24.03 10.43
N VAL A 55 11.81 -24.94 9.91
CA VAL A 55 10.69 -24.59 9.00
C VAL A 55 9.67 -23.70 9.71
N ASN A 56 9.30 -24.03 10.95
CA ASN A 56 8.38 -23.21 11.74
C ASN A 56 8.96 -21.83 12.06
N CYS A 57 10.26 -21.75 12.32
CA CYS A 57 10.95 -20.47 12.51
C CYS A 57 10.90 -19.61 11.24
N ILE A 58 11.15 -20.19 10.06
CA ILE A 58 11.05 -19.49 8.78
C ILE A 58 9.62 -19.00 8.53
N ARG A 59 8.61 -19.85 8.71
CA ARG A 59 7.20 -19.51 8.60
C ARG A 59 6.85 -18.31 9.47
N PHE A 60 7.19 -18.38 10.74
CA PHE A 60 6.92 -17.28 11.67
C PHE A 60 7.67 -16.00 11.30
N SER A 61 8.91 -16.10 10.86
CA SER A 61 9.71 -14.94 10.43
C SER A 61 9.12 -14.25 9.20
N LEU A 62 8.70 -15.02 8.20
CA LEU A 62 8.04 -14.47 6.99
C LEU A 62 6.72 -13.81 7.35
N TYR A 63 5.90 -14.45 8.16
CA TYR A 63 4.65 -13.90 8.66
C TYR A 63 4.85 -12.56 9.37
N MET A 64 5.76 -12.52 10.35
CA MET A 64 6.05 -11.31 11.11
C MET A 64 6.67 -10.20 10.25
N TYR A 65 7.49 -10.57 9.26
CA TYR A 65 8.03 -9.63 8.29
C TYR A 65 6.90 -8.95 7.52
N VAL A 66 5.97 -9.72 6.93
CA VAL A 66 4.82 -9.18 6.18
C VAL A 66 4.01 -8.22 7.05
N LEU A 67 3.63 -8.63 8.26
CA LEU A 67 2.86 -7.76 9.15
C LEU A 67 3.60 -6.47 9.53
N SER A 68 4.91 -6.57 9.77
CA SER A 68 5.73 -5.41 10.13
C SER A 68 5.84 -4.39 9.00
N GLU A 69 6.12 -4.86 7.77
CA GLU A 69 6.25 -4.00 6.60
C GLU A 69 4.91 -3.38 6.20
N MET A 70 3.84 -4.19 6.18
CA MET A 70 2.50 -3.67 5.88
C MET A 70 2.05 -2.64 6.91
N ARG A 71 2.31 -2.88 8.19
CA ARG A 71 2.03 -1.88 9.22
C ARG A 71 2.83 -0.59 8.98
N ALA A 72 4.10 -0.68 8.64
CA ALA A 72 4.95 0.50 8.41
C ALA A 72 4.42 1.37 7.26
N ILE A 73 4.09 0.76 6.12
CA ILE A 73 3.60 1.52 4.95
C ILE A 73 2.14 1.97 5.07
N LEU A 74 1.31 1.32 5.89
CA LEU A 74 -0.11 1.67 6.03
C LEU A 74 -0.39 2.59 7.21
N PHE A 75 0.20 2.33 8.39
CA PHE A 75 -0.24 2.92 9.64
C PHE A 75 0.79 3.85 10.30
N ASP A 76 2.02 3.97 9.77
CA ASP A 76 3.03 4.80 10.42
C ASP A 76 2.73 6.29 10.21
N THR A 77 2.58 7.01 11.32
CA THR A 77 2.27 8.45 11.34
C THR A 77 3.52 9.33 11.44
N HIS A 78 4.70 8.74 11.57
CA HIS A 78 5.92 9.51 11.72
C HIS A 78 6.29 10.22 10.41
N LYS A 79 6.45 11.55 10.45
CA LYS A 79 6.62 12.44 9.27
C LYS A 79 7.79 12.11 8.33
N LYS A 80 8.75 11.30 8.78
CA LYS A 80 9.93 10.91 7.99
C LYS A 80 9.81 9.51 7.38
N VAL A 81 8.70 8.84 7.58
CA VAL A 81 8.46 7.47 7.09
C VAL A 81 7.64 7.52 5.81
N ALA A 82 7.97 6.66 4.86
CA ALA A 82 7.16 6.46 3.66
C ALA A 82 5.91 5.63 4.04
N SER A 83 4.76 6.30 4.17
CA SER A 83 3.49 5.67 4.53
C SER A 83 2.31 6.32 3.80
N ILE A 84 1.23 5.55 3.62
CA ILE A 84 -0.05 6.04 3.07
C ILE A 84 -0.59 7.20 3.91
N HIS A 85 -0.47 7.12 5.23
CA HIS A 85 -0.85 8.22 6.12
C HIS A 85 -0.17 9.55 5.74
N ASN A 86 1.14 9.53 5.45
CA ASN A 86 1.88 10.73 5.06
C ASN A 86 1.53 11.23 3.65
N VAL A 87 1.15 10.33 2.74
CA VAL A 87 0.60 10.71 1.42
C VAL A 87 -0.72 11.45 1.63
N LEU A 88 -1.65 10.89 2.40
CA LEU A 88 -2.95 11.52 2.70
C LEU A 88 -2.80 12.87 3.35
N ASN A 89 -1.99 13.00 4.39
CA ASN A 89 -1.73 14.29 5.05
C ASN A 89 -1.22 15.36 4.06
N SER A 90 -0.50 14.96 3.01
CA SER A 90 -0.07 15.91 1.99
C SER A 90 -1.20 16.34 1.06
N LEU A 91 -2.22 15.50 0.88
CA LEU A 91 -3.39 15.74 0.03
C LEU A 91 -4.49 16.54 0.76
N GLU A 92 -4.45 16.65 2.08
CA GLU A 92 -5.34 17.52 2.86
C GLU A 92 -5.14 19.02 2.58
N ASP A 93 -3.97 19.41 2.05
CA ASP A 93 -3.75 20.78 1.59
C ASP A 93 -4.48 21.01 0.25
N GLU A 94 -5.63 21.64 0.29
CA GLU A 94 -6.47 21.93 -0.88
C GLU A 94 -5.71 22.63 -2.01
N LYS A 95 -4.77 23.52 -1.69
CA LYS A 95 -3.97 24.21 -2.71
C LYS A 95 -3.05 23.25 -3.45
N PHE A 96 -2.46 22.32 -2.71
CA PHE A 96 -1.62 21.28 -3.30
C PHE A 96 -2.47 20.30 -4.10
N LEU A 97 -3.59 19.82 -3.54
CA LEU A 97 -4.51 18.91 -4.22
C LEU A 97 -5.03 19.49 -5.54
N ASN A 98 -5.49 20.74 -5.54
CA ASN A 98 -5.96 21.42 -6.75
C ASN A 98 -4.87 21.55 -7.82
N GLN A 99 -3.61 21.70 -7.42
CA GLN A 99 -2.52 21.80 -8.37
C GLN A 99 -2.05 20.45 -8.88
N LEU A 100 -2.06 19.43 -8.02
CA LEU A 100 -1.83 18.04 -8.42
C LEU A 100 -2.90 17.60 -9.44
N ARG A 101 -4.18 17.93 -9.17
CA ARG A 101 -5.28 17.66 -10.10
C ARG A 101 -5.09 18.36 -11.45
N LYS A 102 -4.67 19.62 -11.44
CA LYS A 102 -4.35 20.36 -12.68
C LYS A 102 -3.20 19.70 -13.45
N TRP A 103 -2.16 19.29 -12.76
CA TRP A 103 -1.03 18.59 -13.36
C TRP A 103 -1.47 17.24 -13.95
N PHE A 104 -2.26 16.45 -13.23
CA PHE A 104 -2.78 15.18 -13.71
C PHE A 104 -3.68 15.34 -14.96
N CYS A 105 -4.47 16.40 -15.01
CA CYS A 105 -5.39 16.71 -16.11
C CYS A 105 -4.72 17.44 -17.29
N ASP A 106 -3.45 17.80 -17.17
CA ASP A 106 -2.75 18.51 -18.24
C ASP A 106 -2.51 17.57 -19.43
N THR A 107 -3.17 17.92 -20.52
CA THR A 107 -3.10 17.21 -21.81
C THR A 107 -2.46 18.09 -22.90
N SER A 108 -1.93 19.26 -22.55
CA SER A 108 -1.38 20.23 -23.51
C SER A 108 -0.26 19.68 -24.38
N GLN A 109 0.52 18.73 -23.86
CA GLN A 109 1.62 18.07 -24.56
C GLN A 109 1.22 16.70 -25.13
N LYS A 110 -0.05 16.30 -24.99
CA LYS A 110 -0.50 15.00 -25.51
C LYS A 110 -0.56 15.05 -27.03
N GLU A 111 0.19 14.17 -27.67
CA GLU A 111 0.10 13.97 -29.10
C GLU A 111 -1.22 13.26 -29.44
N ILE A 112 -2.03 13.89 -30.28
CA ILE A 112 -3.25 13.29 -30.82
C ILE A 112 -2.91 12.75 -32.19
N LEU A 113 -2.81 11.43 -32.29
CA LEU A 113 -2.57 10.71 -33.52
C LEU A 113 -3.89 10.56 -34.26
N SER A 114 -3.94 11.06 -35.51
CA SER A 114 -4.98 10.73 -36.48
C SER A 114 -4.54 9.58 -37.37
N PHE A 115 -5.48 8.81 -37.87
CA PHE A 115 -5.21 7.63 -38.70
C PHE A 115 -4.45 7.98 -40.00
N ASP A 116 -4.56 9.21 -40.47
CA ASP A 116 -3.95 9.75 -41.68
C ASP A 116 -3.03 10.96 -41.45
N GLY A 117 -2.80 11.33 -40.18
CA GLY A 117 -1.94 12.45 -39.82
C GLY A 117 -2.51 13.86 -40.12
N THR A 118 -3.77 13.96 -40.55
CA THR A 118 -4.35 15.19 -41.12
C THR A 118 -5.27 15.97 -40.19
N LEU A 119 -5.39 15.59 -38.92
CA LEU A 119 -6.30 16.25 -37.97
C LEU A 119 -5.92 17.74 -37.80
N PRO A 120 -6.85 18.69 -38.06
CA PRO A 120 -6.63 20.10 -37.78
C PRO A 120 -6.33 20.37 -36.31
N GLU A 121 -5.54 21.42 -36.02
CA GLU A 121 -5.15 21.71 -34.62
C GLU A 121 -6.35 22.05 -33.72
N GLU A 122 -7.38 22.70 -34.28
CA GLU A 122 -8.64 23.00 -33.57
C GLU A 122 -9.36 21.72 -33.09
N GLU A 123 -9.34 20.66 -33.90
CA GLU A 123 -9.92 19.38 -33.53
C GLU A 123 -9.04 18.66 -32.47
N LYS A 124 -7.73 18.76 -32.60
CA LYS A 124 -6.81 18.24 -31.55
C LYS A 124 -7.03 18.92 -30.20
N ASP A 125 -7.22 20.25 -30.21
CA ASP A 125 -7.50 21.00 -28.99
C ASP A 125 -8.85 20.61 -28.37
N TYR A 126 -9.86 20.33 -29.20
CA TYR A 126 -11.11 19.77 -28.69
C TYR A 126 -10.90 18.40 -27.99
N PHE A 127 -10.16 17.49 -28.62
CA PHE A 127 -9.87 16.18 -28.01
C PHE A 127 -9.02 16.29 -26.74
N ARG A 128 -8.06 17.21 -26.69
CA ARG A 128 -7.28 17.51 -25.48
C ARG A 128 -8.18 18.02 -24.36
N ALA A 129 -9.11 18.90 -24.66
CA ALA A 129 -10.04 19.43 -23.68
C ALA A 129 -11.00 18.36 -23.13
N GLU A 130 -11.53 17.49 -24.00
CA GLU A 130 -12.38 16.37 -23.55
C GLU A 130 -11.59 15.35 -22.73
N ASP A 131 -10.37 14.99 -23.12
CA ASP A 131 -9.50 14.10 -22.35
C ASP A 131 -9.16 14.68 -20.97
N SER A 132 -8.90 15.98 -20.89
CA SER A 132 -8.68 16.69 -19.62
C SER A 132 -9.89 16.61 -18.68
N LYS A 133 -11.12 16.76 -19.22
CA LYS A 133 -12.35 16.60 -18.43
C LYS A 133 -12.51 15.17 -17.91
N LEU A 134 -12.30 14.17 -18.76
CA LEU A 134 -12.37 12.77 -18.36
C LEU A 134 -11.34 12.42 -17.30
N LYS A 135 -10.10 12.90 -17.45
CA LYS A 135 -9.04 12.74 -16.45
C LYS A 135 -9.41 13.38 -15.10
N ALA A 136 -10.09 14.54 -15.12
CA ALA A 136 -10.53 15.18 -13.90
C ALA A 136 -11.54 14.32 -13.13
N ILE A 137 -12.54 13.78 -13.82
CA ILE A 137 -13.53 12.87 -13.24
C ILE A 137 -12.85 11.62 -12.71
N TRP A 138 -11.90 11.09 -13.45
CA TRP A 138 -11.17 9.89 -13.07
C TRP A 138 -10.28 10.11 -11.84
N PHE A 139 -9.54 11.22 -11.79
CA PHE A 139 -8.73 11.61 -10.65
C PHE A 139 -9.56 11.68 -9.36
N ASP A 140 -10.69 12.39 -9.40
CA ASP A 140 -11.57 12.57 -8.25
C ASP A 140 -12.10 11.22 -7.75
N LYS A 141 -12.53 10.35 -8.67
CA LYS A 141 -13.02 9.00 -8.36
C LYS A 141 -11.92 8.09 -7.78
N LEU A 142 -10.71 8.11 -8.33
CA LEU A 142 -9.60 7.31 -7.83
C LEU A 142 -9.23 7.73 -6.40
N LEU A 143 -9.15 9.04 -6.16
CA LEU A 143 -8.80 9.58 -4.85
C LEU A 143 -9.87 9.24 -3.81
N GLU A 144 -11.15 9.45 -4.13
CA GLU A 144 -12.28 9.10 -3.26
C GLU A 144 -12.25 7.62 -2.89
N GLN A 145 -12.11 6.75 -3.87
CA GLN A 145 -12.07 5.30 -3.64
C GLN A 145 -10.85 4.87 -2.82
N ALA A 146 -9.66 5.45 -3.10
CA ALA A 146 -8.46 5.15 -2.32
C ALA A 146 -8.62 5.56 -0.85
N THR A 147 -9.18 6.74 -0.61
CA THR A 147 -9.42 7.25 0.75
C THR A 147 -10.44 6.41 1.49
N THR A 148 -11.58 6.09 0.85
CA THR A 148 -12.62 5.25 1.44
C THR A 148 -12.09 3.85 1.77
N ASN A 149 -11.34 3.21 0.86
CA ASN A 149 -10.77 1.89 1.10
C ASN A 149 -9.74 1.93 2.25
N TYR A 150 -8.99 3.03 2.37
CA TYR A 150 -8.05 3.19 3.46
C TYR A 150 -8.76 3.36 4.82
N GLU A 151 -9.85 4.11 4.89
CA GLU A 151 -10.69 4.23 6.09
C GLU A 151 -11.30 2.89 6.51
N VAL A 152 -11.78 2.11 5.54
CA VAL A 152 -12.25 0.74 5.77
C VAL A 152 -11.13 -0.13 6.35
N LEU A 153 -9.92 -0.04 5.79
CA LEU A 153 -8.77 -0.77 6.31
C LEU A 153 -8.43 -0.38 7.75
N LEU A 154 -8.40 0.93 8.06
CA LEU A 154 -8.10 1.44 9.41
C LEU A 154 -9.08 0.93 10.47
N THR A 155 -10.35 0.78 10.09
CA THR A 155 -11.44 0.34 10.99
C THR A 155 -11.65 -1.18 10.98
N SER A 156 -10.96 -1.91 10.10
CA SER A 156 -11.07 -3.36 10.00
C SER A 156 -10.43 -4.08 11.20
N GLU A 157 -10.92 -5.29 11.49
CA GLU A 157 -10.33 -6.14 12.52
C GLU A 157 -8.88 -6.48 12.20
N ILE A 158 -8.56 -6.80 10.94
CA ILE A 158 -7.19 -7.09 10.48
C ILE A 158 -6.29 -5.88 10.71
N GLY A 159 -6.71 -4.70 10.27
CA GLY A 159 -5.96 -3.46 10.46
C GLY A 159 -5.67 -3.19 11.94
N SER A 160 -6.66 -3.36 12.79
CA SER A 160 -6.53 -3.19 14.24
C SER A 160 -5.54 -4.20 14.85
N ARG A 161 -5.66 -5.51 14.51
CA ARG A 161 -4.76 -6.55 15.01
C ARG A 161 -3.31 -6.28 14.60
N VAL A 162 -3.08 -6.01 13.30
CA VAL A 162 -1.74 -5.75 12.75
C VAL A 162 -1.09 -4.51 13.38
N ASN A 163 -1.85 -3.42 13.51
CA ASN A 163 -1.32 -2.19 14.10
C ASN A 163 -0.97 -2.35 15.59
N ASN A 164 -1.81 -3.02 16.37
CA ASN A 164 -1.59 -3.25 17.78
C ASN A 164 -0.41 -4.20 18.05
N ALA A 165 -0.33 -5.30 17.32
CA ALA A 165 0.74 -6.28 17.47
C ALA A 165 2.12 -5.67 17.20
N ARG A 166 2.25 -4.90 16.12
CA ARG A 166 3.52 -4.24 15.83
C ARG A 166 3.95 -3.28 16.92
N ASN A 167 3.04 -2.47 17.40
CA ASN A 167 3.38 -1.47 18.41
C ASN A 167 3.85 -2.11 19.71
N LYS A 168 3.14 -3.11 20.20
CA LYS A 168 3.38 -3.69 21.53
C LYS A 168 4.34 -4.87 21.54
N MET A 169 4.36 -5.68 20.49
CA MET A 169 5.14 -6.90 20.43
C MET A 169 6.44 -6.74 19.62
N ILE A 170 6.35 -6.15 18.42
CA ILE A 170 7.48 -6.13 17.49
C ILE A 170 8.43 -4.97 17.80
N SER A 171 7.90 -3.75 17.96
CA SER A 171 8.73 -2.55 18.10
C SER A 171 9.19 -2.28 19.53
N HIS A 172 8.31 -2.45 20.48
CA HIS A 172 8.57 -2.01 21.86
C HIS A 172 8.72 -3.16 22.84
N LYS A 173 8.28 -4.40 22.49
CA LYS A 173 8.26 -5.55 23.40
C LYS A 173 7.70 -5.17 24.77
N GLU A 174 6.52 -4.53 24.74
CA GLU A 174 5.87 -4.06 25.97
C GLU A 174 5.54 -5.23 26.89
N PHE A 175 5.51 -4.94 28.19
CA PHE A 175 5.09 -5.90 29.21
C PHE A 175 3.61 -5.73 29.51
N GLN A 176 2.92 -6.86 29.71
CA GLN A 176 1.57 -6.88 30.27
C GLN A 176 1.55 -7.54 31.62
N SER A 177 0.58 -7.19 32.47
CA SER A 177 0.33 -7.93 33.70
C SER A 177 -0.27 -9.28 33.37
N ALA A 178 0.32 -10.35 33.87
CA ALA A 178 -0.25 -11.68 33.78
C ALA A 178 -0.85 -12.05 35.15
N ASP A 179 -2.10 -12.47 35.15
CA ASP A 179 -2.82 -12.84 36.36
C ASP A 179 -2.03 -13.89 37.19
N GLY A 180 -1.54 -13.49 38.36
CA GLY A 180 -0.81 -14.36 39.29
C GLY A 180 0.63 -14.71 38.89
N LEU A 181 1.13 -14.31 37.72
CA LEU A 181 2.46 -14.70 37.20
C LEU A 181 3.44 -13.52 37.03
N GLY A 182 3.04 -12.31 37.44
CA GLY A 182 3.88 -11.13 37.26
C GLY A 182 3.72 -10.48 35.88
N ARG A 183 4.81 -9.93 35.30
CA ARG A 183 4.83 -9.29 33.99
C ARG A 183 5.35 -10.24 32.92
N ARG A 184 4.67 -10.32 31.80
CA ARG A 184 5.16 -11.03 30.61
C ARG A 184 5.16 -10.12 29.38
N VAL A 185 5.95 -10.46 28.38
CA VAL A 185 5.95 -9.77 27.07
C VAL A 185 4.69 -10.18 26.30
N PHE A 186 4.15 -9.28 25.50
CA PHE A 186 3.06 -9.59 24.59
C PHE A 186 3.47 -10.62 23.53
N GLU A 187 2.57 -11.53 23.22
CA GLU A 187 2.70 -12.55 22.18
C GLU A 187 1.63 -12.37 21.10
N ALA A 188 1.80 -13.05 19.96
CA ALA A 188 0.88 -12.95 18.81
C ALA A 188 -0.58 -13.27 19.19
N ASN A 189 -0.78 -14.26 20.05
CA ASN A 189 -2.11 -14.67 20.52
C ASN A 189 -2.83 -13.60 21.33
N ASP A 190 -2.11 -12.70 21.98
CA ASP A 190 -2.71 -11.60 22.76
C ASP A 190 -3.44 -10.58 21.88
N PHE A 191 -3.15 -10.57 20.59
CA PHE A 191 -3.76 -9.68 19.59
C PHE A 191 -4.75 -10.40 18.69
N GLY A 192 -4.97 -11.69 18.91
CA GLY A 192 -5.81 -12.52 18.04
C GLY A 192 -5.26 -12.64 16.61
N LEU A 193 -3.93 -12.50 16.45
CA LEU A 193 -3.27 -12.65 15.15
C LEU A 193 -3.39 -14.10 14.66
N VAL A 194 -3.81 -14.23 13.40
CA VAL A 194 -3.91 -15.49 12.68
C VAL A 194 -3.11 -15.43 11.38
N TYR A 195 -2.64 -16.56 10.91
CA TYR A 195 -1.78 -16.61 9.70
C TYR A 195 -2.43 -16.01 8.46
N SER A 196 -3.77 -16.09 8.34
CA SER A 196 -4.52 -15.46 7.26
C SER A 196 -4.47 -13.93 7.27
N ASP A 197 -4.09 -13.29 8.38
CA ASP A 197 -3.97 -11.83 8.44
C ASP A 197 -2.88 -11.30 7.50
N ALA A 198 -1.81 -12.06 7.26
CA ALA A 198 -0.77 -11.68 6.32
C ALA A 198 -1.30 -11.57 4.88
N LYS A 199 -2.15 -12.51 4.46
CA LYS A 199 -2.81 -12.46 3.16
C LYS A 199 -3.86 -11.35 3.11
N GLY A 200 -4.71 -11.28 4.13
CA GLY A 200 -5.79 -10.30 4.20
C GLY A 200 -5.30 -8.86 4.15
N ILE A 201 -4.22 -8.52 4.85
CA ILE A 201 -3.67 -7.15 4.84
C ILE A 201 -3.07 -6.79 3.47
N ILE A 202 -2.42 -7.73 2.78
CA ILE A 202 -1.92 -7.55 1.42
C ILE A 202 -3.07 -7.29 0.44
N GLU A 203 -4.12 -8.13 0.47
CA GLU A 203 -5.28 -8.00 -0.42
C GLU A 203 -6.03 -6.68 -0.21
N MET A 204 -6.29 -6.29 1.04
CA MET A 204 -6.97 -5.02 1.34
C MET A 204 -6.16 -3.80 0.93
N SER A 205 -4.83 -3.85 0.99
CA SER A 205 -3.97 -2.72 0.65
C SER A 205 -3.69 -2.58 -0.84
N HIS A 206 -3.86 -3.63 -1.63
CA HIS A 206 -3.58 -3.62 -3.07
C HIS A 206 -4.30 -2.48 -3.80
N ASP A 207 -5.61 -2.40 -3.64
CA ASP A 207 -6.44 -1.39 -4.29
C ASP A 207 -6.10 0.03 -3.83
N ILE A 208 -5.80 0.20 -2.55
CA ILE A 208 -5.42 1.49 -1.97
C ILE A 208 -4.14 2.00 -2.64
N ILE A 209 -3.09 1.17 -2.64
CA ILE A 209 -1.78 1.51 -3.19
C ILE A 209 -1.87 1.75 -4.70
N SER A 210 -2.56 0.87 -5.44
CA SER A 210 -2.72 0.99 -6.90
C SER A 210 -3.42 2.28 -7.31
N ARG A 211 -4.44 2.73 -6.57
CA ARG A 211 -5.16 3.96 -6.85
C ARG A 211 -4.34 5.21 -6.56
N TYR A 212 -3.57 5.22 -5.45
CA TYR A 212 -2.65 6.34 -5.17
C TYR A 212 -1.54 6.43 -6.20
N ILE A 213 -1.01 5.30 -6.68
CA ILE A 213 -0.05 5.26 -7.79
C ILE A 213 -0.66 5.91 -9.03
N ALA A 214 -1.87 5.53 -9.40
CA ALA A 214 -2.56 6.08 -10.57
C ALA A 214 -2.76 7.60 -10.46
N CYS A 215 -3.14 8.10 -9.27
CA CYS A 215 -3.35 9.54 -9.04
C CYS A 215 -2.05 10.36 -9.03
N LEU A 216 -0.97 9.83 -8.44
CA LEU A 216 0.22 10.61 -8.15
C LEU A 216 1.37 10.41 -9.13
N LEU A 217 1.41 9.27 -9.84
CA LEU A 217 2.45 8.98 -10.82
C LEU A 217 1.99 9.19 -12.27
N SER A 218 0.75 9.62 -12.51
CA SER A 218 0.16 9.75 -13.87
C SER A 218 0.38 8.49 -14.76
N LEU A 219 0.69 7.38 -14.13
CA LEU A 219 0.89 6.13 -14.82
C LEU A 219 -0.49 5.64 -15.26
N THR A 220 -0.68 5.55 -16.55
CA THR A 220 -1.76 4.73 -17.11
C THR A 220 -1.69 3.40 -16.36
N LEU A 221 -2.78 3.02 -15.69
CA LEU A 221 -2.87 1.77 -14.94
C LEU A 221 -2.28 0.66 -15.80
N ILE A 222 -1.02 0.31 -15.56
CA ILE A 222 -0.56 -1.01 -15.90
C ILE A 222 -1.34 -1.87 -14.91
N VAL A 223 -2.47 -2.38 -15.41
CA VAL A 223 -3.24 -3.40 -14.71
C VAL A 223 -2.24 -4.51 -14.42
N ILE A 224 -1.79 -4.56 -13.18
CA ILE A 224 -1.01 -5.70 -12.69
C ILE A 224 -2.04 -6.81 -12.53
N THR A 225 -2.52 -7.31 -13.67
CA THR A 225 -3.23 -8.58 -13.77
C THR A 225 -2.16 -9.66 -13.77
N GLN A 226 -1.96 -10.27 -12.62
CA GLN A 226 -1.40 -11.63 -12.54
C GLN A 226 -2.44 -12.55 -11.95
#